data_01d79ad7cef3650935c0503e6cc6d8d1
#
_entry.id   01d79ad7cef3650935c0503e6cc6d8d1
#
_cell.length_a   1.000
_cell.length_b   1.000
_cell.length_c   1.000
_cell.angle_alpha   90.00
_cell.angle_beta   90.00
_cell.angle_gamma   90.00
#
_symmetry.space_group_name_H-M   'P 1'
#
loop_
_entity.id
_entity.type
_entity.pdbx_description
1 polymer ?
#
loop_
_entity_poly.entity_id
_entity_poly.type
_entity_poly.pdbx_seq_one_letter_code
_entity_poly.pdbx_strand_id
1 'polypeptide(L)'
;MKKQIAILGSTGSIGTQALQVIEEHPDLYEVYALTANNRVDLLVEQARKFMPEAVVIANEEKYLQLKEALSDLPVKVYAGADALSQIVESQPIDIVLASMVGYSGLRPTINAIKAGKAIALANKETLVVAGELINALANQYHTPVLPVDSEHSAIFQCLEINNRLEKVILTASGGPFRTYTMEQLQTVTKAQALKHPNWEMGAKITIDSASMMNKGFEVIEAKWLFGMRPEQIEVVVHPQSVIHSMVQFEDGAVKAQLGMPDMRLPIQYAFSYPERVKSSFERLDFARITDLTFEQPDTKRFRNLALAYEALYRAGNMPCIVNAANEVVVDAFLKDKISFLGMSDVIEQTMGKVAYIKEPTYEDYVDTDAEARRVALSLLSS
;
A
#
# COMPACT_ATOMS: atom_id res chain seq x y z
N MET A 1 23.93 13.50 10.78
CA MET A 1 23.17 14.27 9.74
C MET A 1 21.72 13.81 9.77
N LYS A 2 20.77 14.70 9.50
CA LYS A 2 19.36 14.32 9.38
C LYS A 2 19.15 13.50 8.11
N LYS A 3 18.29 12.48 8.17
CA LYS A 3 17.88 11.75 6.95
C LYS A 3 16.97 12.63 6.08
N GLN A 4 17.28 12.70 4.80
CA GLN A 4 16.52 13.46 3.81
C GLN A 4 15.40 12.59 3.22
N ILE A 5 14.16 12.99 3.42
CA ILE A 5 12.97 12.21 3.07
C ILE A 5 12.26 12.81 1.86
N ALA A 6 12.03 12.01 0.82
CA ALA A 6 11.09 12.34 -0.25
C ALA A 6 9.76 11.62 -0.01
N ILE A 7 8.64 12.34 -0.08
CA ILE A 7 7.31 11.78 0.15
C ILE A 7 6.52 11.80 -1.17
N LEU A 8 6.31 10.62 -1.74
CA LEU A 8 5.44 10.44 -2.90
C LEU A 8 3.98 10.32 -2.42
N GLY A 9 3.17 11.34 -2.69
CA GLY A 9 1.79 11.40 -2.20
C GLY A 9 1.63 12.02 -0.81
N SER A 10 2.31 13.13 -0.54
CA SER A 10 2.34 13.81 0.76
C SER A 10 0.96 14.29 1.24
N THR A 11 0.03 14.54 0.34
CA THR A 11 -1.33 15.00 0.66
C THR A 11 -2.32 13.85 0.91
N GLY A 12 -1.87 12.60 0.79
CA GLY A 12 -2.65 11.41 1.13
C GLY A 12 -2.61 11.09 2.63
N SER A 13 -3.39 10.07 3.05
CA SER A 13 -3.46 9.66 4.46
C SER A 13 -2.09 9.26 5.03
N ILE A 14 -1.30 8.47 4.30
CA ILE A 14 0.04 8.06 4.74
C ILE A 14 1.01 9.23 4.71
N GLY A 15 0.98 10.05 3.65
CA GLY A 15 1.88 11.20 3.54
C GLY A 15 1.69 12.24 4.63
N THR A 16 0.45 12.53 5.01
CA THR A 16 0.15 13.47 6.11
C THR A 16 0.61 12.92 7.46
N GLN A 17 0.45 11.62 7.72
CA GLN A 17 0.95 10.97 8.93
C GLN A 17 2.48 10.90 8.95
N ALA A 18 3.13 10.72 7.80
CA ALA A 18 4.59 10.77 7.70
C ALA A 18 5.13 12.16 8.06
N LEU A 19 4.46 13.22 7.64
CA LEU A 19 4.82 14.58 8.03
C LEU A 19 4.67 14.83 9.54
N GLN A 20 3.67 14.22 10.21
CA GLN A 20 3.55 14.24 11.66
C GLN A 20 4.73 13.54 12.35
N VAL A 21 5.18 12.39 11.82
CA VAL A 21 6.37 11.70 12.32
C VAL A 21 7.62 12.55 12.17
N ILE A 22 7.80 13.22 11.03
CA ILE A 22 8.95 14.11 10.79
C ILE A 22 8.90 15.33 11.74
N GLU A 23 7.72 15.89 11.96
CA GLU A 23 7.51 17.02 12.88
C GLU A 23 7.84 16.63 14.34
N GLU A 24 7.55 15.41 14.76
CA GLU A 24 7.89 14.92 16.11
C GLU A 24 9.42 14.68 16.28
N HIS A 25 10.13 14.46 15.17
CA HIS A 25 11.57 14.15 15.19
C HIS A 25 12.40 15.09 14.29
N PRO A 26 12.37 16.41 14.53
CA PRO A 26 13.05 17.37 13.66
C PRO A 26 14.58 17.26 13.70
N ASP A 27 15.12 16.57 14.70
CA ASP A 27 16.56 16.32 14.81
C ASP A 27 17.02 15.11 13.98
N LEU A 28 16.09 14.22 13.59
CA LEU A 28 16.38 12.99 12.85
C LEU A 28 16.07 13.11 11.36
N TYR A 29 15.02 13.86 11.00
CA TYR A 29 14.49 13.89 9.64
C TYR A 29 14.35 15.31 9.10
N GLU A 30 14.43 15.40 7.77
CA GLU A 30 14.16 16.61 7.00
C GLU A 30 13.43 16.25 5.72
N VAL A 31 12.48 17.08 5.32
CA VAL A 31 11.71 16.87 4.07
C VAL A 31 12.50 17.43 2.91
N TYR A 32 12.94 16.59 1.98
CA TYR A 32 13.59 17.01 0.75
C TYR A 32 12.60 17.31 -0.36
N ALA A 33 11.62 16.42 -0.58
CA ALA A 33 10.62 16.61 -1.64
C ALA A 33 9.23 16.17 -1.20
N LEU A 34 8.21 16.91 -1.64
CA LEU A 34 6.81 16.59 -1.46
C LEU A 34 6.12 16.46 -2.81
N THR A 35 5.26 15.47 -2.97
CA THR A 35 4.49 15.33 -4.20
C THR A 35 3.01 15.16 -3.94
N ALA A 36 2.17 15.65 -4.85
CA ALA A 36 0.72 15.47 -4.83
C ALA A 36 0.18 15.27 -6.24
N ASN A 37 -1.06 14.78 -6.37
CA ASN A 37 -1.72 14.69 -7.67
C ASN A 37 -2.48 15.99 -8.02
N ASN A 38 -3.51 16.35 -7.22
CA ASN A 38 -4.42 17.46 -7.51
C ASN A 38 -4.56 18.48 -6.36
N ARG A 39 -4.15 18.13 -5.14
CA ARG A 39 -4.41 18.91 -3.93
C ARG A 39 -3.37 20.01 -3.73
N VAL A 40 -3.46 21.07 -4.55
CA VAL A 40 -2.52 22.20 -4.52
C VAL A 40 -2.50 22.90 -3.17
N ASP A 41 -3.66 23.22 -2.59
CA ASP A 41 -3.74 24.01 -1.36
C ASP A 41 -3.01 23.33 -0.19
N LEU A 42 -3.27 22.02 0.00
CA LEU A 42 -2.59 21.25 1.04
C LEU A 42 -1.10 21.08 0.76
N LEU A 43 -0.70 20.92 -0.51
CA LEU A 43 0.72 20.84 -0.87
C LEU A 43 1.44 22.18 -0.58
N VAL A 44 0.79 23.30 -0.82
CA VAL A 44 1.30 24.65 -0.47
C VAL A 44 1.46 24.81 1.04
N GLU A 45 0.46 24.41 1.84
CA GLU A 45 0.55 24.42 3.30
C GLU A 45 1.73 23.57 3.80
N GLN A 46 1.88 22.37 3.26
CA GLN A 46 2.98 21.47 3.60
C GLN A 46 4.33 22.07 3.18
N ALA A 47 4.44 22.63 1.98
CA ALA A 47 5.66 23.26 1.49
C ALA A 47 6.07 24.47 2.35
N ARG A 48 5.11 25.32 2.76
CA ARG A 48 5.37 26.46 3.66
C ARG A 48 5.83 26.01 5.05
N LYS A 49 5.28 24.91 5.56
CA LYS A 49 5.62 24.41 6.89
C LYS A 49 6.98 23.69 6.93
N PHE A 50 7.24 22.83 5.96
CA PHE A 50 8.41 21.93 5.96
C PHE A 50 9.56 22.46 5.10
N MET A 51 9.36 23.49 4.29
CA MET A 51 10.39 24.12 3.45
C MET A 51 11.23 23.12 2.64
N PRO A 52 10.61 22.22 1.86
CA PRO A 52 11.35 21.25 1.09
C PRO A 52 12.18 21.91 -0.02
N GLU A 53 13.20 21.21 -0.53
CA GLU A 53 13.96 21.66 -1.71
C GLU A 53 13.08 21.72 -2.96
N ALA A 54 12.11 20.79 -3.09
CA ALA A 54 11.23 20.72 -4.25
C ALA A 54 9.83 20.19 -3.92
N VAL A 55 8.87 20.62 -4.74
CA VAL A 55 7.52 20.05 -4.79
C VAL A 55 7.16 19.64 -6.21
N VAL A 56 6.37 18.56 -6.34
CA VAL A 56 5.91 18.06 -7.65
C VAL A 56 4.40 17.87 -7.62
N ILE A 57 3.70 18.43 -8.60
CA ILE A 57 2.27 18.18 -8.82
C ILE A 57 2.09 17.28 -10.06
N ALA A 58 1.44 16.10 -9.91
CA ALA A 58 1.29 15.16 -11.02
C ALA A 58 0.38 15.71 -12.14
N ASN A 59 -0.69 16.41 -11.76
CA ASN A 59 -1.57 17.08 -12.71
C ASN A 59 -0.91 18.37 -13.23
N GLU A 60 -0.46 18.33 -14.48
CA GLU A 60 0.22 19.45 -15.15
C GLU A 60 -0.64 20.71 -15.25
N GLU A 61 -1.97 20.57 -15.33
CA GLU A 61 -2.89 21.72 -15.36
C GLU A 61 -2.81 22.58 -14.09
N LYS A 62 -2.33 21.99 -12.97
CA LYS A 62 -2.16 22.65 -11.68
C LYS A 62 -0.79 23.31 -11.49
N TYR A 63 0.12 23.16 -12.46
CA TYR A 63 1.49 23.67 -12.35
C TYR A 63 1.54 25.18 -12.07
N LEU A 64 0.86 25.98 -12.88
CA LEU A 64 0.89 27.45 -12.73
C LEU A 64 0.33 27.91 -11.40
N GLN A 65 -0.79 27.29 -10.95
CA GLN A 65 -1.40 27.59 -9.65
C GLN A 65 -0.41 27.31 -8.51
N LEU A 66 0.26 26.15 -8.52
CA LEU A 66 1.24 25.78 -7.50
C LEU A 66 2.46 26.69 -7.51
N LYS A 67 2.98 26.99 -8.71
CA LYS A 67 4.16 27.84 -8.90
C LYS A 67 3.93 29.26 -8.41
N GLU A 68 2.77 29.84 -8.71
CA GLU A 68 2.39 31.17 -8.25
C GLU A 68 2.24 31.22 -6.73
N ALA A 69 1.56 30.20 -6.13
CA ALA A 69 1.34 30.11 -4.70
C ALA A 69 2.63 29.92 -3.86
N LEU A 70 3.72 29.49 -4.47
CA LEU A 70 5.04 29.28 -3.83
C LEU A 70 6.11 30.25 -4.34
N SER A 71 5.73 31.29 -5.11
CA SER A 71 6.67 32.20 -5.75
C SER A 71 7.51 33.03 -4.77
N ASP A 72 7.06 33.18 -3.52
CA ASP A 72 7.74 33.86 -2.43
C ASP A 72 8.73 32.97 -1.66
N LEU A 73 8.81 31.66 -1.97
CA LEU A 73 9.66 30.70 -1.29
C LEU A 73 10.78 30.16 -2.22
N PRO A 74 11.94 29.78 -1.66
CA PRO A 74 13.03 29.18 -2.42
C PRO A 74 12.78 27.69 -2.76
N VAL A 75 11.53 27.31 -3.01
CA VAL A 75 11.10 25.93 -3.29
C VAL A 75 10.98 25.73 -4.79
N LYS A 76 11.63 24.70 -5.31
CA LYS A 76 11.54 24.36 -6.74
C LYS A 76 10.20 23.66 -7.03
N VAL A 77 9.50 24.09 -8.06
CA VAL A 77 8.19 23.56 -8.45
C VAL A 77 8.27 22.85 -9.78
N TYR A 78 7.82 21.59 -9.79
CA TYR A 78 7.78 20.74 -10.98
C TYR A 78 6.38 20.16 -11.18
N ALA A 79 6.10 19.65 -12.39
CA ALA A 79 4.83 18.99 -12.70
C ALA A 79 5.00 17.80 -13.63
N GLY A 80 4.00 16.93 -13.62
CA GLY A 80 3.91 15.77 -14.49
C GLY A 80 4.48 14.47 -13.92
N ALA A 81 4.14 13.35 -14.58
CA ALA A 81 4.53 12.01 -14.14
C ALA A 81 6.05 11.77 -14.28
N ASP A 82 6.69 12.39 -15.27
CA ASP A 82 8.14 12.30 -15.45
C ASP A 82 8.89 13.02 -14.33
N ALA A 83 8.42 14.20 -13.91
CA ALA A 83 8.99 14.92 -12.76
C ALA A 83 8.87 14.13 -11.45
N LEU A 84 7.75 13.42 -11.23
CA LEU A 84 7.59 12.51 -10.11
C LEU A 84 8.62 11.38 -10.10
N SER A 85 8.91 10.84 -11.28
CA SER A 85 9.87 9.74 -11.44
C SER A 85 11.31 10.21 -11.34
N GLN A 86 11.60 11.46 -11.69
CA GLN A 86 12.95 12.05 -11.65
C GLN A 86 13.33 12.59 -10.27
N ILE A 87 12.38 13.18 -9.54
CA ILE A 87 12.70 13.81 -8.24
C ILE A 87 13.31 12.84 -7.23
N VAL A 88 12.91 11.57 -7.28
CA VAL A 88 13.40 10.52 -6.36
C VAL A 88 14.86 10.14 -6.63
N GLU A 89 15.40 10.50 -7.79
CA GLU A 89 16.80 10.25 -8.15
C GLU A 89 17.76 11.29 -7.55
N SER A 90 17.24 12.36 -6.93
CA SER A 90 18.05 13.44 -6.36
C SER A 90 19.03 12.90 -5.32
N GLN A 91 20.31 13.27 -5.49
CA GLN A 91 21.44 12.72 -4.72
C GLN A 91 21.28 12.85 -3.19
N PRO A 92 20.79 13.97 -2.61
CA PRO A 92 20.67 14.12 -1.17
C PRO A 92 19.61 13.22 -0.50
N ILE A 93 18.66 12.66 -1.24
CA ILE A 93 17.59 11.83 -0.67
C ILE A 93 18.17 10.54 -0.10
N ASP A 94 17.85 10.25 1.16
CA ASP A 94 18.20 8.99 1.84
C ASP A 94 17.05 7.96 1.73
N ILE A 95 15.80 8.42 1.95
CA ILE A 95 14.62 7.55 1.97
C ILE A 95 13.52 8.14 1.08
N VAL A 96 12.91 7.29 0.28
CA VAL A 96 11.68 7.59 -0.46
C VAL A 96 10.51 6.88 0.20
N LEU A 97 9.54 7.64 0.72
CA LEU A 97 8.26 7.10 1.13
C LEU A 97 7.37 6.96 -0.11
N ALA A 98 7.17 5.72 -0.56
CA ALA A 98 6.29 5.39 -1.66
C ALA A 98 4.85 5.21 -1.16
N SER A 99 4.07 6.30 -1.14
CA SER A 99 2.68 6.32 -0.62
C SER A 99 1.64 6.80 -1.65
N MET A 100 1.96 6.66 -2.92
CA MET A 100 1.00 6.82 -4.01
C MET A 100 0.00 5.66 -4.02
N VAL A 101 -1.16 5.87 -4.61
CA VAL A 101 -2.21 4.84 -4.68
C VAL A 101 -2.14 4.10 -6.02
N GLY A 102 -2.26 2.77 -5.97
CA GLY A 102 -2.39 1.93 -7.14
C GLY A 102 -1.12 1.82 -8.00
N TYR A 103 -1.30 1.52 -9.27
CA TYR A 103 -0.24 1.29 -10.25
C TYR A 103 0.76 2.46 -10.39
N SER A 104 0.30 3.70 -10.17
CA SER A 104 1.10 4.92 -10.42
C SER A 104 2.40 5.01 -9.60
N GLY A 105 2.52 4.27 -8.49
CA GLY A 105 3.72 4.21 -7.67
C GLY A 105 4.86 3.36 -8.24
N LEU A 106 4.60 2.51 -9.24
CA LEU A 106 5.58 1.53 -9.73
C LEU A 106 6.83 2.20 -10.33
N ARG A 107 6.66 3.08 -11.32
CA ARG A 107 7.78 3.73 -12.03
C ARG A 107 8.65 4.59 -11.10
N PRO A 108 8.10 5.48 -10.26
CA PRO A 108 8.92 6.23 -9.30
C PRO A 108 9.68 5.34 -8.31
N THR A 109 9.08 4.23 -7.86
CA THR A 109 9.75 3.27 -6.96
C THR A 109 10.92 2.58 -7.67
N ILE A 110 10.76 2.15 -8.92
CA ILE A 110 11.85 1.59 -9.73
C ILE A 110 13.01 2.59 -9.86
N ASN A 111 12.72 3.84 -10.15
CA ASN A 111 13.74 4.88 -10.30
C ASN A 111 14.48 5.15 -8.97
N ALA A 112 13.75 5.21 -7.86
CA ALA A 112 14.33 5.37 -6.54
C ALA A 112 15.28 4.21 -6.18
N ILE A 113 14.87 2.96 -6.47
CA ILE A 113 15.70 1.76 -6.26
C ILE A 113 16.98 1.85 -7.10
N LYS A 114 16.88 2.16 -8.39
CA LYS A 114 18.03 2.32 -9.29
C LYS A 114 18.97 3.44 -8.85
N ALA A 115 18.45 4.48 -8.22
CA ALA A 115 19.22 5.56 -7.63
C ALA A 115 19.81 5.23 -6.22
N GLY A 116 19.63 3.99 -5.73
CA GLY A 116 20.16 3.53 -4.44
C GLY A 116 19.44 4.12 -3.22
N LYS A 117 18.20 4.58 -3.36
CA LYS A 117 17.43 5.20 -2.26
C LYS A 117 16.69 4.13 -1.46
N ALA A 118 16.81 4.13 -0.14
CA ALA A 118 16.00 3.26 0.71
C ALA A 118 14.50 3.54 0.47
N ILE A 119 13.70 2.49 0.35
CA ILE A 119 12.26 2.60 0.09
C ILE A 119 11.48 2.29 1.37
N ALA A 120 10.73 3.26 1.88
CA ALA A 120 9.67 3.03 2.84
C ALA A 120 8.38 2.76 2.04
N LEU A 121 8.00 1.49 1.88
CA LEU A 121 6.96 1.07 0.94
C LEU A 121 5.59 1.00 1.62
N ALA A 122 4.72 1.97 1.31
CA ALA A 122 3.31 1.97 1.70
C ALA A 122 2.38 1.60 0.52
N ASN A 123 2.86 1.76 -0.72
CA ASN A 123 2.12 1.38 -1.94
C ASN A 123 2.32 -0.11 -2.24
N LYS A 124 1.47 -0.94 -1.65
CA LYS A 124 1.52 -2.40 -1.84
C LYS A 124 1.34 -2.83 -3.29
N GLU A 125 0.57 -2.06 -4.08
CA GLU A 125 0.32 -2.36 -5.48
C GLU A 125 1.60 -2.44 -6.31
N THR A 126 2.66 -1.75 -5.91
CA THR A 126 3.99 -1.87 -6.53
C THR A 126 4.52 -3.31 -6.49
N LEU A 127 4.41 -3.99 -5.33
CA LEU A 127 4.81 -5.41 -5.20
C LEU A 127 3.77 -6.36 -5.78
N VAL A 128 2.50 -6.02 -5.71
CA VAL A 128 1.44 -6.82 -6.34
C VAL A 128 1.65 -6.88 -7.85
N VAL A 129 1.87 -5.74 -8.49
CA VAL A 129 2.03 -5.63 -9.95
C VAL A 129 3.33 -6.29 -10.42
N ALA A 130 4.46 -5.94 -9.82
CA ALA A 130 5.78 -6.25 -10.36
C ALA A 130 6.78 -6.68 -9.27
N GLY A 131 6.33 -7.44 -8.26
CA GLY A 131 7.15 -7.78 -7.10
C GLY A 131 8.44 -8.53 -7.44
N GLU A 132 8.42 -9.41 -8.43
CA GLU A 132 9.62 -10.10 -8.92
C GLU A 132 10.66 -9.11 -9.46
N LEU A 133 10.23 -8.18 -10.31
CA LEU A 133 11.07 -7.11 -10.87
C LEU A 133 11.62 -6.20 -9.77
N ILE A 134 10.76 -5.77 -8.83
CA ILE A 134 11.16 -4.90 -7.70
C ILE A 134 12.22 -5.58 -6.85
N ASN A 135 12.04 -6.85 -6.49
CA ASN A 135 13.02 -7.60 -5.70
C ASN A 135 14.33 -7.82 -6.46
N ALA A 136 14.28 -8.12 -7.76
CA ALA A 136 15.47 -8.25 -8.58
C ALA A 136 16.28 -6.95 -8.61
N LEU A 137 15.60 -5.81 -8.81
CA LEU A 137 16.22 -4.49 -8.79
C LEU A 137 16.75 -4.10 -7.39
N ALA A 138 15.98 -4.33 -6.33
CA ALA A 138 16.40 -4.05 -4.97
C ALA A 138 17.68 -4.83 -4.60
N ASN A 139 17.77 -6.10 -4.99
CA ASN A 139 18.97 -6.90 -4.81
C ASN A 139 20.14 -6.40 -5.66
N GLN A 140 19.90 -6.08 -6.93
CA GLN A 140 20.93 -5.60 -7.86
C GLN A 140 21.56 -4.27 -7.40
N TYR A 141 20.72 -3.35 -6.89
CA TYR A 141 21.17 -2.02 -6.45
C TYR A 141 21.43 -1.94 -4.94
N HIS A 142 21.34 -3.08 -4.22
CA HIS A 142 21.52 -3.17 -2.76
C HIS A 142 20.64 -2.16 -1.99
N THR A 143 19.43 -1.96 -2.46
CA THR A 143 18.48 -0.99 -1.92
C THR A 143 17.52 -1.66 -0.95
N PRO A 144 17.45 -1.24 0.32
CA PRO A 144 16.49 -1.80 1.25
C PRO A 144 15.06 -1.36 0.91
N VAL A 145 14.12 -2.30 0.94
CA VAL A 145 12.68 -2.05 0.85
C VAL A 145 12.07 -2.38 2.21
N LEU A 146 11.64 -1.35 2.92
CA LEU A 146 11.11 -1.42 4.28
C LEU A 146 9.58 -1.32 4.25
N PRO A 147 8.83 -2.26 4.82
CA PRO A 147 7.38 -2.24 4.79
C PRO A 147 6.81 -1.15 5.69
N VAL A 148 5.84 -0.41 5.16
CA VAL A 148 5.02 0.57 5.88
C VAL A 148 3.60 0.06 6.09
N ASP A 149 3.11 -0.83 5.22
CA ASP A 149 1.82 -1.47 5.47
C ASP A 149 1.81 -2.15 6.84
N SER A 150 0.74 -1.94 7.63
CA SER A 150 0.73 -2.27 9.07
C SER A 150 1.01 -3.74 9.34
N GLU A 151 0.43 -4.63 8.56
CA GLU A 151 0.59 -6.07 8.69
C GLU A 151 2.01 -6.52 8.33
N HIS A 152 2.58 -5.97 7.26
CA HIS A 152 3.94 -6.30 6.83
C HIS A 152 5.00 -5.69 7.73
N SER A 153 4.77 -4.47 8.22
CA SER A 153 5.60 -3.87 9.26
C SER A 153 5.58 -4.74 10.54
N ALA A 154 4.42 -5.26 10.92
CA ALA A 154 4.29 -6.16 12.08
C ALA A 154 5.09 -7.45 11.89
N ILE A 155 4.99 -8.11 10.73
CA ILE A 155 5.80 -9.29 10.41
C ILE A 155 7.28 -8.92 10.48
N PHE A 156 7.71 -7.85 9.82
CA PHE A 156 9.09 -7.39 9.79
C PHE A 156 9.65 -7.14 11.19
N GLN A 157 8.84 -6.58 12.11
CA GLN A 157 9.22 -6.35 13.50
C GLN A 157 9.34 -7.64 14.34
N CYS A 158 8.72 -8.73 13.90
CA CYS A 158 8.76 -10.03 14.57
C CYS A 158 9.85 -10.96 14.06
N LEU A 159 10.51 -10.63 12.93
CA LEU A 159 11.58 -11.45 12.37
C LEU A 159 12.77 -11.56 13.34
N GLU A 160 13.42 -12.70 13.33
CA GLU A 160 14.65 -12.96 14.05
C GLU A 160 15.76 -13.38 13.08
N ILE A 161 16.93 -12.81 13.27
CA ILE A 161 18.11 -13.15 12.46
C ILE A 161 18.46 -14.63 12.73
N ASN A 162 18.68 -15.38 11.66
CA ASN A 162 19.06 -16.81 11.66
C ASN A 162 17.96 -17.80 12.10
N ASN A 163 16.74 -17.36 12.37
CA ASN A 163 15.62 -18.23 12.67
C ASN A 163 14.67 -18.39 11.46
N ARG A 164 14.36 -19.64 11.11
CA ARG A 164 13.51 -19.92 9.97
C ARG A 164 12.04 -19.81 10.32
N LEU A 165 11.29 -19.18 9.42
CA LEU A 165 9.85 -19.09 9.50
C LEU A 165 9.23 -20.36 8.90
N GLU A 166 8.28 -20.94 9.64
CA GLU A 166 7.35 -21.93 9.10
C GLU A 166 6.28 -21.23 8.26
N LYS A 167 5.67 -20.16 8.80
CA LYS A 167 4.68 -19.35 8.10
C LYS A 167 4.56 -17.95 8.67
N VAL A 168 3.93 -17.07 7.90
CA VAL A 168 3.43 -15.77 8.34
C VAL A 168 1.90 -15.81 8.45
N ILE A 169 1.34 -15.09 9.43
CA ILE A 169 -0.09 -15.06 9.71
C ILE A 169 -0.53 -13.60 9.63
N LEU A 170 -1.17 -13.25 8.52
CA LEU A 170 -1.74 -11.93 8.28
C LEU A 170 -3.07 -11.81 8.99
N THR A 171 -3.23 -10.81 9.83
CA THR A 171 -4.53 -10.50 10.42
C THR A 171 -5.35 -9.59 9.52
N ALA A 172 -6.66 -9.72 9.55
CA ALA A 172 -7.62 -8.87 8.85
C ALA A 172 -8.71 -8.41 9.81
N SER A 173 -9.17 -7.16 9.70
CA SER A 173 -10.37 -6.72 10.45
C SER A 173 -11.65 -7.48 10.01
N GLY A 174 -11.63 -8.03 8.80
CA GLY A 174 -12.78 -8.63 8.13
C GLY A 174 -13.69 -7.62 7.43
N GLY A 175 -13.36 -6.32 7.54
CA GLY A 175 -14.13 -5.24 6.92
C GLY A 175 -15.52 -5.02 7.51
N PRO A 176 -16.30 -4.05 6.98
CA PRO A 176 -17.62 -3.71 7.51
C PRO A 176 -18.68 -4.80 7.31
N PHE A 177 -18.44 -5.72 6.38
CA PHE A 177 -19.43 -6.75 6.00
C PHE A 177 -19.11 -8.14 6.53
N ARG A 178 -18.16 -8.26 7.49
CA ARG A 178 -17.72 -9.53 8.06
C ARG A 178 -18.85 -10.47 8.47
N THR A 179 -19.93 -9.94 9.04
CA THR A 179 -21.08 -10.71 9.55
C THR A 179 -22.25 -10.78 8.59
N TYR A 180 -22.15 -10.18 7.38
CA TYR A 180 -23.26 -10.14 6.42
C TYR A 180 -23.43 -11.49 5.72
N THR A 181 -24.71 -11.87 5.45
CA THR A 181 -25.03 -13.02 4.59
C THR A 181 -24.84 -12.68 3.10
N MET A 182 -24.83 -13.68 2.23
CA MET A 182 -24.77 -13.45 0.77
C MET A 182 -25.94 -12.60 0.27
N GLU A 183 -27.13 -12.78 0.81
CA GLU A 183 -28.32 -12.00 0.46
C GLU A 183 -28.14 -10.53 0.83
N GLN A 184 -27.57 -10.26 2.01
CA GLN A 184 -27.28 -8.90 2.44
C GLN A 184 -26.20 -8.24 1.56
N LEU A 185 -25.19 -8.99 1.12
CA LEU A 185 -24.12 -8.48 0.26
C LEU A 185 -24.64 -8.06 -1.13
N GLN A 186 -25.76 -8.61 -1.61
CA GLN A 186 -26.35 -8.22 -2.91
C GLN A 186 -26.83 -6.77 -2.96
N THR A 187 -27.17 -6.19 -1.80
CA THR A 187 -27.79 -4.88 -1.70
C THR A 187 -26.95 -3.83 -0.97
N VAL A 188 -25.69 -4.15 -0.63
CA VAL A 188 -24.82 -3.19 0.06
C VAL A 188 -24.49 -2.00 -0.83
N THR A 189 -24.42 -0.84 -0.21
CA THR A 189 -24.12 0.42 -0.86
C THR A 189 -22.67 0.87 -0.59
N LYS A 190 -22.15 1.76 -1.44
CA LYS A 190 -20.84 2.37 -1.20
C LYS A 190 -20.76 3.10 0.14
N ALA A 191 -21.86 3.73 0.59
CA ALA A 191 -21.91 4.43 1.86
C ALA A 191 -21.72 3.49 3.07
N GLN A 192 -22.21 2.24 2.95
CA GLN A 192 -21.97 1.20 3.95
C GLN A 192 -20.54 0.67 3.85
N ALA A 193 -20.04 0.42 2.63
CA ALA A 193 -18.70 -0.10 2.39
C ALA A 193 -17.58 0.87 2.83
N LEU A 194 -17.82 2.19 2.76
CA LEU A 194 -16.88 3.22 3.20
C LEU A 194 -16.79 3.40 4.73
N LYS A 195 -17.62 2.69 5.51
CA LYS A 195 -17.57 2.73 6.98
C LYS A 195 -16.68 1.61 7.52
N HIS A 196 -15.36 1.83 7.52
CA HIS A 196 -14.45 0.85 8.13
C HIS A 196 -14.57 0.89 9.67
N PRO A 197 -14.58 -0.30 10.36
CA PRO A 197 -14.80 -0.34 11.81
C PRO A 197 -13.66 0.27 12.65
N ASN A 198 -12.41 0.18 12.20
CA ASN A 198 -11.23 0.49 13.02
C ASN A 198 -10.28 1.54 12.41
N TRP A 199 -10.33 1.77 11.08
CA TRP A 199 -9.36 2.60 10.38
C TRP A 199 -10.03 3.73 9.61
N GLU A 200 -9.42 4.91 9.63
CA GLU A 200 -9.74 6.01 8.71
C GLU A 200 -8.79 5.96 7.51
N MET A 201 -9.31 5.58 6.35
CA MET A 201 -8.52 5.33 5.15
C MET A 201 -9.10 6.03 3.92
N GLY A 202 -8.30 6.09 2.85
CA GLY A 202 -8.78 6.53 1.54
C GLY A 202 -9.90 5.64 0.99
N ALA A 203 -10.73 6.18 0.10
CA ALA A 203 -11.91 5.47 -0.41
C ALA A 203 -11.56 4.14 -1.10
N LYS A 204 -10.53 4.10 -1.96
CA LYS A 204 -10.11 2.88 -2.67
C LYS A 204 -9.77 1.74 -1.71
N ILE A 205 -8.87 1.97 -0.77
CA ILE A 205 -8.43 0.93 0.17
C ILE A 205 -9.55 0.52 1.14
N THR A 206 -10.50 1.41 1.43
CA THR A 206 -11.68 1.08 2.26
C THR A 206 -12.59 0.09 1.54
N ILE A 207 -12.82 0.26 0.22
CA ILE A 207 -13.56 -0.72 -0.58
C ILE A 207 -12.77 -2.03 -0.72
N ASP A 208 -11.45 -1.96 -0.90
CA ASP A 208 -10.61 -3.17 -0.93
C ASP A 208 -10.68 -3.94 0.40
N SER A 209 -10.72 -3.24 1.54
CA SER A 209 -10.94 -3.86 2.84
C SER A 209 -12.32 -4.52 2.94
N ALA A 210 -13.37 -3.82 2.51
CA ALA A 210 -14.74 -4.34 2.53
C ALA A 210 -14.90 -5.63 1.70
N SER A 211 -14.19 -5.73 0.58
CA SER A 211 -14.22 -6.88 -0.33
C SER A 211 -13.17 -7.96 -0.01
N MET A 212 -12.32 -7.76 0.99
CA MET A 212 -11.13 -8.56 1.30
C MET A 212 -10.04 -8.56 0.20
N MET A 213 -10.15 -7.71 -0.84
CA MET A 213 -9.07 -7.55 -1.83
C MET A 213 -7.83 -6.92 -1.20
N ASN A 214 -7.98 -6.01 -0.24
CA ASN A 214 -6.83 -5.47 0.49
C ASN A 214 -5.98 -6.58 1.08
N LYS A 215 -6.63 -7.54 1.78
CA LYS A 215 -5.93 -8.70 2.35
C LYS A 215 -5.38 -9.63 1.27
N GLY A 216 -6.06 -9.75 0.13
CA GLY A 216 -5.54 -10.47 -1.03
C GLY A 216 -4.25 -9.86 -1.57
N PHE A 217 -4.17 -8.54 -1.69
CA PHE A 217 -2.94 -7.86 -2.09
C PHE A 217 -1.83 -8.00 -1.06
N GLU A 218 -2.15 -7.98 0.21
CA GLU A 218 -1.19 -8.20 1.28
C GLU A 218 -0.60 -9.62 1.28
N VAL A 219 -1.39 -10.63 0.91
CA VAL A 219 -0.87 -12.00 0.70
C VAL A 219 0.19 -12.01 -0.41
N ILE A 220 -0.05 -11.29 -1.52
CA ILE A 220 0.91 -11.20 -2.61
C ILE A 220 2.15 -10.40 -2.19
N GLU A 221 1.97 -9.31 -1.46
CA GLU A 221 3.05 -8.47 -0.93
C GLU A 221 3.95 -9.26 0.03
N ALA A 222 3.38 -10.08 0.92
CA ALA A 222 4.11 -10.91 1.87
C ALA A 222 5.06 -11.91 1.18
N LYS A 223 4.63 -12.49 0.05
CA LYS A 223 5.52 -13.35 -0.77
C LYS A 223 6.80 -12.61 -1.14
N TRP A 224 6.66 -11.39 -1.61
CA TRP A 224 7.79 -10.62 -2.15
C TRP A 224 8.67 -10.01 -1.06
N LEU A 225 8.09 -9.50 0.02
CA LEU A 225 8.84 -8.90 1.12
C LEU A 225 9.62 -9.93 1.95
N PHE A 226 9.03 -11.11 2.16
CA PHE A 226 9.59 -12.09 3.10
C PHE A 226 10.06 -13.39 2.41
N GLY A 227 9.97 -13.49 1.09
CA GLY A 227 10.36 -14.69 0.34
C GLY A 227 9.51 -15.91 0.65
N MET A 228 8.26 -15.73 1.08
CA MET A 228 7.35 -16.80 1.46
C MET A 228 6.75 -17.51 0.24
N ARG A 229 6.58 -18.82 0.33
CA ARG A 229 5.74 -19.55 -0.61
C ARG A 229 4.26 -19.32 -0.29
N PRO A 230 3.34 -19.45 -1.27
CA PRO A 230 1.91 -19.22 -1.04
C PRO A 230 1.33 -20.02 0.13
N GLU A 231 1.78 -21.26 0.34
CA GLU A 231 1.33 -22.15 1.42
C GLU A 231 1.81 -21.72 2.81
N GLN A 232 2.79 -20.84 2.87
CA GLN A 232 3.33 -20.29 4.12
C GLN A 232 2.68 -18.97 4.52
N ILE A 233 1.68 -18.49 3.78
CA ILE A 233 1.00 -17.22 4.03
C ILE A 233 -0.44 -17.53 4.41
N GLU A 234 -0.74 -17.45 5.71
CA GLU A 234 -2.07 -17.67 6.26
C GLU A 234 -2.77 -16.34 6.55
N VAL A 235 -4.08 -16.30 6.36
CA VAL A 235 -4.92 -15.15 6.75
C VAL A 235 -5.86 -15.58 7.85
N VAL A 236 -5.94 -14.75 8.90
CA VAL A 236 -6.95 -14.89 9.97
C VAL A 236 -7.70 -13.57 10.16
N VAL A 237 -8.98 -13.64 10.42
CA VAL A 237 -9.78 -12.46 10.75
C VAL A 237 -9.66 -12.20 12.24
N HIS A 238 -9.21 -11.00 12.59
CA HIS A 238 -9.05 -10.48 13.95
C HIS A 238 -9.75 -9.13 14.08
N PRO A 239 -11.04 -9.11 14.44
CA PRO A 239 -11.87 -7.91 14.38
C PRO A 239 -11.39 -6.74 15.22
N GLN A 240 -10.70 -7.00 16.32
CA GLN A 240 -10.19 -5.98 17.23
C GLN A 240 -9.01 -5.19 16.63
N SER A 241 -8.32 -5.76 15.62
CA SER A 241 -7.17 -5.14 14.94
C SER A 241 -6.06 -4.67 15.92
N VAL A 242 -5.90 -5.35 17.04
CA VAL A 242 -4.87 -5.10 18.05
C VAL A 242 -3.59 -5.84 17.71
N ILE A 243 -3.72 -7.09 17.26
CA ILE A 243 -2.63 -7.87 16.67
C ILE A 243 -2.58 -7.50 15.18
N HIS A 244 -1.48 -6.87 14.76
CA HIS A 244 -1.34 -6.44 13.37
C HIS A 244 -0.87 -7.53 12.43
N SER A 245 -0.05 -8.48 12.88
CA SER A 245 0.24 -9.78 12.25
C SER A 245 1.16 -10.61 13.15
N MET A 246 1.43 -11.85 12.73
CA MET A 246 2.22 -12.81 13.50
C MET A 246 3.16 -13.57 12.58
N VAL A 247 4.23 -14.13 13.17
CA VAL A 247 5.12 -15.09 12.53
C VAL A 247 5.14 -16.36 13.36
N GLN A 248 5.16 -17.51 12.70
CA GLN A 248 5.40 -18.81 13.32
C GLN A 248 6.74 -19.36 12.86
N PHE A 249 7.58 -19.74 13.81
CA PHE A 249 8.88 -20.36 13.54
C PHE A 249 8.77 -21.88 13.44
N GLU A 250 9.81 -22.53 12.85
CA GLU A 250 9.83 -23.99 12.67
C GLU A 250 9.77 -24.80 13.97
N ASP A 251 10.08 -24.21 15.13
CA ASP A 251 9.93 -24.81 16.44
C ASP A 251 8.49 -24.72 17.02
N GLY A 252 7.58 -24.07 16.27
CA GLY A 252 6.19 -23.85 16.67
C GLY A 252 5.96 -22.57 17.48
N ALA A 253 6.99 -21.81 17.85
CA ALA A 253 6.83 -20.54 18.55
C ALA A 253 6.15 -19.50 17.64
N VAL A 254 5.22 -18.71 18.22
CA VAL A 254 4.54 -17.62 17.52
C VAL A 254 4.90 -16.30 18.15
N LYS A 255 5.34 -15.33 17.31
CA LYS A 255 5.53 -13.93 17.74
C LYS A 255 4.53 -13.03 17.04
N ALA A 256 4.00 -12.07 17.78
CA ALA A 256 3.03 -11.10 17.29
C ALA A 256 3.46 -9.67 17.61
N GLN A 257 3.20 -8.74 16.70
CA GLN A 257 3.29 -7.32 17.00
C GLN A 257 1.90 -6.79 17.29
N LEU A 258 1.77 -6.12 18.43
CA LEU A 258 0.55 -5.53 18.93
C LEU A 258 0.70 -4.01 19.01
N GLY A 259 -0.40 -3.28 18.75
CA GLY A 259 -0.44 -1.83 18.85
C GLY A 259 -1.84 -1.27 18.64
N MET A 260 -1.98 0.02 18.88
CA MET A 260 -3.18 0.75 18.44
C MET A 260 -3.16 0.88 16.90
N PRO A 261 -4.34 0.94 16.25
CA PRO A 261 -4.43 1.18 14.80
C PRO A 261 -3.96 2.59 14.42
N ASP A 262 -2.65 2.76 14.23
CA ASP A 262 -2.00 4.04 13.94
C ASP A 262 -0.85 3.83 12.95
N MET A 263 -0.99 4.38 11.73
CA MET A 263 0.01 4.24 10.68
C MET A 263 1.31 5.00 10.98
N ARG A 264 1.33 5.92 11.92
CA ARG A 264 2.56 6.61 12.32
C ARG A 264 3.59 5.66 12.90
N LEU A 265 3.17 4.58 13.58
CA LEU A 265 4.08 3.59 14.13
C LEU A 265 4.89 2.86 13.04
N PRO A 266 4.29 2.22 12.03
CA PRO A 266 5.04 1.58 10.96
C PRO A 266 5.83 2.57 10.09
N ILE A 267 5.32 3.78 9.85
CA ILE A 267 6.05 4.84 9.14
C ILE A 267 7.32 5.21 9.93
N GLN A 268 7.19 5.50 11.22
CA GLN A 268 8.32 5.84 12.08
C GLN A 268 9.36 4.71 12.10
N TYR A 269 8.92 3.46 12.21
CA TYR A 269 9.83 2.33 12.23
C TYR A 269 10.59 2.16 10.91
N ALA A 270 9.93 2.36 9.77
CA ALA A 270 10.59 2.33 8.46
C ALA A 270 11.63 3.47 8.33
N PHE A 271 11.36 4.66 8.87
CA PHE A 271 12.29 5.78 8.83
C PHE A 271 13.48 5.61 9.78
N SER A 272 13.26 5.01 10.96
CA SER A 272 14.28 4.87 12.00
C SER A 272 15.07 3.57 11.93
N TYR A 273 14.58 2.56 11.20
CA TYR A 273 15.18 1.22 11.16
C TYR A 273 16.71 1.26 11.06
N PRO A 274 17.44 0.43 11.84
CA PRO A 274 16.96 -0.65 12.74
C PRO A 274 16.55 -0.17 14.14
N GLU A 275 16.65 1.09 14.46
CA GLU A 275 16.41 1.62 15.79
C GLU A 275 14.92 1.89 16.06
N ARG A 276 14.53 1.86 17.35
CA ARG A 276 13.22 2.30 17.80
C ARG A 276 13.36 3.65 18.48
N VAL A 277 12.73 4.68 17.91
CA VAL A 277 12.70 6.02 18.48
C VAL A 277 11.45 6.22 19.35
N LYS A 278 11.55 7.08 20.35
CA LYS A 278 10.44 7.42 21.25
C LYS A 278 9.32 8.12 20.44
N SER A 279 8.07 7.85 20.77
CA SER A 279 6.92 8.51 20.16
C SER A 279 5.88 8.95 21.21
N SER A 280 5.06 9.93 20.86
CA SER A 280 3.91 10.37 21.63
C SER A 280 2.62 9.60 21.32
N PHE A 281 2.65 8.63 20.42
CA PHE A 281 1.47 7.88 19.96
C PHE A 281 0.79 7.15 21.11
N GLU A 282 -0.52 6.93 20.98
CA GLU A 282 -1.32 6.21 21.97
C GLU A 282 -0.73 4.82 22.24
N ARG A 283 -0.71 4.45 23.54
CA ARG A 283 -0.20 3.15 23.98
C ARG A 283 -1.34 2.16 24.14
N LEU A 284 -1.04 0.91 23.82
CA LEU A 284 -1.97 -0.18 24.10
C LEU A 284 -2.20 -0.31 25.60
N ASP A 285 -3.47 -0.35 26.01
CA ASP A 285 -3.87 -0.53 27.39
C ASP A 285 -4.61 -1.87 27.55
N PHE A 286 -3.92 -2.85 28.11
CA PHE A 286 -4.48 -4.18 28.33
C PHE A 286 -5.62 -4.21 29.35
N ALA A 287 -5.81 -3.17 30.18
CA ALA A 287 -6.98 -3.07 31.05
C ALA A 287 -8.28 -2.80 30.27
N ARG A 288 -8.17 -2.28 29.03
CA ARG A 288 -9.31 -2.02 28.14
C ARG A 288 -9.56 -3.11 27.10
N ILE A 289 -8.60 -4.02 26.92
CA ILE A 289 -8.68 -5.12 25.96
C ILE A 289 -9.07 -6.37 26.72
N THR A 290 -10.33 -6.78 26.60
CA THR A 290 -10.86 -7.95 27.30
C THR A 290 -10.70 -9.24 26.49
N ASP A 291 -10.76 -9.13 25.15
CA ASP A 291 -10.80 -10.28 24.26
C ASP A 291 -9.97 -10.04 22.99
N LEU A 292 -9.28 -11.08 22.56
CA LEU A 292 -8.64 -11.19 21.26
C LEU A 292 -9.22 -12.41 20.56
N THR A 293 -9.99 -12.19 19.50
CA THR A 293 -10.72 -13.27 18.81
C THR A 293 -10.20 -13.46 17.40
N PHE A 294 -10.29 -14.70 16.91
CA PHE A 294 -9.84 -15.09 15.59
C PHE A 294 -10.91 -15.92 14.90
N GLU A 295 -11.10 -15.66 13.59
CA GLU A 295 -12.02 -16.38 12.73
C GLU A 295 -11.30 -16.75 11.42
N GLN A 296 -11.75 -17.81 10.76
CA GLN A 296 -11.28 -18.14 9.43
C GLN A 296 -11.92 -17.21 8.39
N PRO A 297 -11.18 -16.73 7.39
CA PRO A 297 -11.75 -15.91 6.32
C PRO A 297 -12.71 -16.75 5.46
N ASP A 298 -13.85 -16.17 5.12
CA ASP A 298 -14.84 -16.81 4.23
C ASP A 298 -14.57 -16.42 2.77
N THR A 299 -13.76 -17.20 2.08
CA THR A 299 -13.41 -16.97 0.68
C THR A 299 -14.54 -17.21 -0.31
N LYS A 300 -15.66 -17.83 0.12
CA LYS A 300 -16.87 -17.99 -0.73
C LYS A 300 -17.67 -16.70 -0.76
N ARG A 301 -17.83 -16.04 0.39
CA ARG A 301 -18.48 -14.73 0.47
C ARG A 301 -17.61 -13.61 -0.09
N PHE A 302 -16.32 -13.66 0.21
CA PHE A 302 -15.33 -12.66 -0.20
C PHE A 302 -14.40 -13.25 -1.26
N ARG A 303 -14.94 -13.44 -2.46
CA ARG A 303 -14.24 -14.07 -3.61
C ARG A 303 -12.94 -13.34 -3.98
N ASN A 304 -12.85 -12.05 -3.74
CA ASN A 304 -11.64 -11.28 -4.05
C ASN A 304 -10.40 -11.82 -3.35
N LEU A 305 -10.52 -12.33 -2.12
CA LEU A 305 -9.40 -12.99 -1.45
C LEU A 305 -9.01 -14.29 -2.16
N ALA A 306 -9.97 -15.09 -2.62
CA ALA A 306 -9.70 -16.31 -3.38
C ALA A 306 -9.04 -16.00 -4.73
N LEU A 307 -9.50 -14.96 -5.44
CA LEU A 307 -8.92 -14.52 -6.72
C LEU A 307 -7.47 -14.03 -6.55
N ALA A 308 -7.18 -13.36 -5.44
CA ALA A 308 -5.81 -12.95 -5.13
C ALA A 308 -4.90 -14.14 -4.84
N TYR A 309 -5.36 -15.16 -4.11
CA TYR A 309 -4.62 -16.42 -3.96
C TYR A 309 -4.42 -17.13 -5.30
N GLU A 310 -5.44 -17.20 -6.15
CA GLU A 310 -5.30 -17.75 -7.50
C GLU A 310 -4.21 -17.01 -8.29
N ALA A 311 -4.23 -15.67 -8.26
CA ALA A 311 -3.22 -14.86 -8.93
C ALA A 311 -1.81 -15.12 -8.36
N LEU A 312 -1.68 -15.28 -7.04
CA LEU A 312 -0.43 -15.61 -6.37
C LEU A 312 0.14 -16.96 -6.83
N TYR A 313 -0.72 -17.99 -6.93
CA TYR A 313 -0.33 -19.33 -7.41
C TYR A 313 0.04 -19.33 -8.88
N ARG A 314 -0.70 -18.62 -9.73
CA ARG A 314 -0.42 -18.52 -11.16
C ARG A 314 0.84 -17.71 -11.44
N ALA A 315 1.17 -16.75 -10.60
CA ALA A 315 2.35 -15.87 -10.73
C ALA A 315 2.38 -15.08 -12.08
N GLY A 316 3.58 -14.75 -12.58
CA GLY A 316 3.73 -13.99 -13.82
C GLY A 316 3.03 -12.63 -13.74
N ASN A 317 2.32 -12.26 -14.82
CA ASN A 317 1.55 -11.02 -14.89
C ASN A 317 0.14 -11.12 -14.26
N MET A 318 -0.26 -12.27 -13.71
CA MET A 318 -1.62 -12.45 -13.18
C MET A 318 -1.96 -11.50 -12.03
N PRO A 319 -1.09 -11.24 -11.04
CA PRO A 319 -1.37 -10.25 -10.01
C PRO A 319 -1.52 -8.81 -10.56
N CYS A 320 -0.78 -8.45 -11.62
CA CYS A 320 -0.94 -7.18 -12.33
C CYS A 320 -2.35 -7.08 -12.95
N ILE A 321 -2.83 -8.14 -13.59
CA ILE A 321 -4.20 -8.20 -14.15
C ILE A 321 -5.24 -7.98 -13.07
N VAL A 322 -5.11 -8.67 -11.91
CA VAL A 322 -6.03 -8.52 -10.78
C VAL A 322 -6.01 -7.10 -10.24
N ASN A 323 -4.82 -6.50 -10.07
CA ASN A 323 -4.72 -5.11 -9.60
C ASN A 323 -5.41 -4.13 -10.55
N ALA A 324 -5.12 -4.21 -11.85
CA ALA A 324 -5.68 -3.32 -12.85
C ALA A 324 -7.22 -3.45 -12.92
N ALA A 325 -7.75 -4.68 -12.93
CA ALA A 325 -9.17 -4.95 -12.91
C ALA A 325 -9.82 -4.41 -11.62
N ASN A 326 -9.18 -4.64 -10.46
CA ASN A 326 -9.68 -4.15 -9.18
C ASN A 326 -9.77 -2.62 -9.13
N GLU A 327 -8.77 -1.90 -9.60
CA GLU A 327 -8.82 -0.43 -9.64
C GLU A 327 -10.01 0.07 -10.49
N VAL A 328 -10.30 -0.59 -11.61
CA VAL A 328 -11.45 -0.26 -12.49
C VAL A 328 -12.77 -0.53 -11.80
N VAL A 329 -12.95 -1.72 -11.19
CA VAL A 329 -14.24 -2.06 -10.57
C VAL A 329 -14.49 -1.30 -9.27
N VAL A 330 -13.45 -0.95 -8.51
CA VAL A 330 -13.60 -0.11 -7.32
C VAL A 330 -14.03 1.30 -7.71
N ASP A 331 -13.44 1.90 -8.75
CA ASP A 331 -13.88 3.20 -9.28
C ASP A 331 -15.33 3.14 -9.78
N ALA A 332 -15.70 2.06 -10.48
CA ALA A 332 -17.07 1.84 -10.94
C ALA A 332 -18.08 1.68 -9.78
N PHE A 333 -17.69 0.95 -8.71
CA PHE A 333 -18.53 0.79 -7.53
C PHE A 333 -18.73 2.12 -6.79
N LEU A 334 -17.66 2.91 -6.63
CA LEU A 334 -17.75 4.25 -6.03
C LEU A 334 -18.64 5.21 -6.83
N LYS A 335 -18.80 4.96 -8.13
CA LYS A 335 -19.69 5.70 -9.05
C LYS A 335 -21.07 5.04 -9.24
N ASP A 336 -21.41 4.04 -8.43
CA ASP A 336 -22.68 3.28 -8.50
C ASP A 336 -22.96 2.61 -9.88
N LYS A 337 -21.89 2.22 -10.60
CA LYS A 337 -21.97 1.58 -11.92
C LYS A 337 -21.95 0.05 -11.87
N ILE A 338 -21.59 -0.54 -10.74
CA ILE A 338 -21.52 -1.98 -10.52
C ILE A 338 -21.93 -2.30 -9.08
N SER A 339 -22.50 -3.49 -8.86
CA SER A 339 -22.82 -4.00 -7.52
C SER A 339 -21.54 -4.47 -6.79
N PHE A 340 -21.62 -4.61 -5.48
CA PHE A 340 -20.51 -5.09 -4.66
C PHE A 340 -20.02 -6.48 -5.10
N LEU A 341 -20.94 -7.43 -5.30
CA LEU A 341 -20.59 -8.78 -5.76
C LEU A 341 -20.13 -8.80 -7.22
N GLY A 342 -20.67 -7.92 -8.07
CA GLY A 342 -20.27 -7.79 -9.46
C GLY A 342 -18.81 -7.40 -9.65
N MET A 343 -18.19 -6.75 -8.65
CA MET A 343 -16.75 -6.46 -8.70
C MET A 343 -15.93 -7.73 -8.89
N SER A 344 -16.20 -8.78 -8.11
CA SER A 344 -15.48 -10.06 -8.22
C SER A 344 -15.70 -10.73 -9.57
N ASP A 345 -16.92 -10.63 -10.15
CA ASP A 345 -17.24 -11.23 -11.45
C ASP A 345 -16.42 -10.59 -12.57
N VAL A 346 -16.29 -9.26 -12.57
CA VAL A 346 -15.48 -8.54 -13.59
C VAL A 346 -13.99 -8.85 -13.43
N ILE A 347 -13.47 -8.92 -12.19
CA ILE A 347 -12.07 -9.28 -11.94
C ILE A 347 -11.79 -10.68 -12.50
N GLU A 348 -12.60 -11.69 -12.14
CA GLU A 348 -12.43 -13.06 -12.59
C GLU A 348 -12.50 -13.20 -14.12
N GLN A 349 -13.46 -12.53 -14.76
CA GLN A 349 -13.56 -12.52 -16.22
C GLN A 349 -12.35 -11.84 -16.87
N THR A 350 -11.81 -10.79 -16.28
CA THR A 350 -10.61 -10.11 -16.77
C THR A 350 -9.39 -11.03 -16.68
N MET A 351 -9.22 -11.76 -15.56
CA MET A 351 -8.17 -12.78 -15.40
C MET A 351 -8.23 -13.87 -16.47
N GLY A 352 -9.42 -14.21 -16.95
CA GLY A 352 -9.62 -15.21 -18.00
C GLY A 352 -9.43 -14.70 -19.43
N LYS A 353 -9.48 -13.39 -19.66
CA LYS A 353 -9.46 -12.77 -21.01
C LYS A 353 -8.11 -12.15 -21.39
N VAL A 354 -7.35 -11.67 -20.42
CA VAL A 354 -6.04 -11.05 -20.68
C VAL A 354 -4.99 -12.13 -20.83
N ALA A 355 -4.08 -11.94 -21.80
CA ALA A 355 -3.01 -12.90 -22.09
C ALA A 355 -2.07 -13.08 -20.88
N TYR A 356 -1.81 -14.35 -20.53
CA TYR A 356 -0.87 -14.70 -19.47
C TYR A 356 0.57 -14.64 -19.96
N ILE A 357 1.45 -13.97 -19.21
CA ILE A 357 2.89 -13.90 -19.42
C ILE A 357 3.58 -14.42 -18.17
N LYS A 358 4.37 -15.48 -18.31
CA LYS A 358 5.01 -16.18 -17.18
C LYS A 358 6.14 -15.38 -16.56
N GLU A 359 6.96 -14.74 -17.37
CA GLU A 359 8.16 -13.98 -16.98
C GLU A 359 8.09 -12.58 -17.60
N PRO A 360 7.24 -11.67 -17.06
CA PRO A 360 7.00 -10.36 -17.65
C PRO A 360 8.18 -9.41 -17.42
N THR A 361 8.52 -8.65 -18.46
CA THR A 361 9.41 -7.47 -18.38
C THR A 361 8.66 -6.27 -17.81
N TYR A 362 9.35 -5.16 -17.60
CA TYR A 362 8.69 -3.90 -17.19
C TYR A 362 7.65 -3.44 -18.24
N GLU A 363 8.01 -3.51 -19.51
CA GLU A 363 7.12 -3.16 -20.62
C GLU A 363 5.90 -4.08 -20.67
N ASP A 364 6.08 -5.38 -20.43
CA ASP A 364 4.96 -6.33 -20.33
C ASP A 364 3.99 -5.99 -19.18
N TYR A 365 4.49 -5.49 -18.04
CA TYR A 365 3.62 -5.02 -16.95
C TYR A 365 2.84 -3.75 -17.34
N VAL A 366 3.46 -2.83 -18.07
CA VAL A 366 2.80 -1.62 -18.60
C VAL A 366 1.67 -2.00 -19.55
N ASP A 367 1.96 -2.88 -20.51
CA ASP A 367 0.98 -3.34 -21.51
C ASP A 367 -0.12 -4.19 -20.87
N THR A 368 0.23 -5.04 -19.91
CA THR A 368 -0.74 -5.86 -19.13
C THR A 368 -1.71 -4.98 -18.35
N ASP A 369 -1.22 -3.96 -17.63
CA ASP A 369 -2.08 -3.04 -16.88
C ASP A 369 -3.05 -2.31 -17.82
N ALA A 370 -2.56 -1.78 -18.95
CA ALA A 370 -3.38 -1.08 -19.93
C ALA A 370 -4.46 -2.01 -20.54
N GLU A 371 -4.08 -3.22 -20.93
CA GLU A 371 -5.01 -4.20 -21.53
C GLU A 371 -6.04 -4.69 -20.50
N ALA A 372 -5.63 -5.00 -19.26
CA ALA A 372 -6.53 -5.45 -18.22
C ALA A 372 -7.57 -4.36 -17.88
N ARG A 373 -7.17 -3.09 -17.82
CA ARG A 373 -8.10 -1.96 -17.65
C ARG A 373 -9.09 -1.88 -18.81
N ARG A 374 -8.62 -2.00 -20.05
CA ARG A 374 -9.48 -1.97 -21.24
C ARG A 374 -10.51 -3.09 -21.21
N VAL A 375 -10.10 -4.31 -20.86
CA VAL A 375 -10.98 -5.48 -20.75
C VAL A 375 -11.99 -5.28 -19.63
N ALA A 376 -11.57 -4.87 -18.43
CA ALA A 376 -12.47 -4.63 -17.31
C ALA A 376 -13.50 -3.53 -17.62
N LEU A 377 -13.11 -2.44 -18.27
CA LEU A 377 -14.04 -1.38 -18.71
C LEU A 377 -15.06 -1.89 -19.75
N SER A 378 -14.64 -2.75 -20.68
CA SER A 378 -15.56 -3.35 -21.64
C SER A 378 -16.62 -4.25 -20.99
N LEU A 379 -16.24 -4.96 -19.92
CA LEU A 379 -17.14 -5.81 -19.13
C LEU A 379 -18.15 -5.02 -18.30
N LEU A 380 -17.82 -3.79 -17.91
CA LEU A 380 -18.75 -2.89 -17.21
C LEU A 380 -19.82 -2.29 -18.15
N SER A 381 -19.58 -2.31 -19.46
CA SER A 381 -20.46 -1.71 -20.46
C SER A 381 -21.37 -2.75 -21.12
N SER A 382 -21.17 -4.04 -20.85
CA SER A 382 -21.96 -5.17 -21.35
C SER A 382 -23.01 -5.61 -20.35
#